data_d1815087741f08461815b74c026d0cea
#
_entry.id   d1815087741f08461815b74c026d0cea
#
_cell.length_a   1.000
_cell.length_b   1.000
_cell.length_c   1.000
_cell.angle_alpha   90.00
_cell.angle_beta   90.00
_cell.angle_gamma   90.00
#
_symmetry.space_group_name_H-M   'P 1'
#
loop_
_entity.id
_entity.type
_entity.pdbx_description
1 polymer ?
#
loop_
_entity_poly.entity_id
_entity_poly.type
_entity_poly.pdbx_seq_one_letter_code
_entity_poly.pdbx_strand_id
1 'polypeptide(L)'
;VWSETELKKIWGDDLGAAKLPTYTVAGKQVQMASFTGYKLMGVNAYSANPQWAAKLADWMTNEQNQTVRFEMNGQGPSNTKAADSDAVKASPSIQAVIAQSEFGKLQRVGNSYWDACMTFGNTMAAGNPNHVKLQELMDNLVNGITKSAAG
;
A
#
# COMPACT_ATOMS: atom_id res chain seq x y z
N VAL A 1 -4.41 -6.38 1.59
CA VAL A 1 -5.08 -6.83 0.36
C VAL A 1 -4.38 -8.04 -0.23
N TRP A 2 -3.11 -7.97 -0.67
CA TRP A 2 -2.41 -9.13 -1.29
C TRP A 2 -2.23 -10.34 -0.37
N SER A 3 -2.25 -10.17 0.95
CA SER A 3 -2.18 -11.27 1.91
C SER A 3 -3.54 -11.88 2.23
N GLU A 4 -4.65 -11.28 1.77
CA GLU A 4 -6.01 -11.68 2.14
C GLU A 4 -6.30 -13.14 1.75
N THR A 5 -5.93 -13.53 0.54
CA THR A 5 -6.17 -14.89 0.06
C THR A 5 -5.50 -15.95 0.95
N GLU A 6 -4.26 -15.70 1.37
CA GLU A 6 -3.54 -16.63 2.24
C GLU A 6 -4.06 -16.58 3.68
N LEU A 7 -4.38 -15.41 4.18
CA LEU A 7 -4.96 -15.26 5.52
C LEU A 7 -6.35 -15.90 5.60
N LYS A 8 -7.14 -15.80 4.54
CA LYS A 8 -8.46 -16.41 4.47
C LYS A 8 -8.43 -17.94 4.49
N LYS A 9 -7.36 -18.56 3.95
CA LYS A 9 -7.15 -20.02 4.07
C LYS A 9 -6.92 -20.46 5.52
N ILE A 10 -6.32 -19.59 6.34
CA ILE A 10 -5.97 -19.88 7.72
C ILE A 10 -7.13 -19.55 8.67
N TRP A 11 -7.75 -18.39 8.49
CA TRP A 11 -8.72 -17.82 9.43
C TRP A 11 -10.19 -17.98 8.97
N GLY A 12 -10.42 -18.33 7.69
CA GLY A 12 -11.77 -18.49 7.16
C GLY A 12 -12.63 -17.24 7.36
N ASP A 13 -13.81 -17.45 7.94
CA ASP A 13 -14.78 -16.38 8.22
C ASP A 13 -14.41 -15.51 9.43
N ASP A 14 -13.43 -15.92 10.22
CA ASP A 14 -12.92 -15.12 11.35
C ASP A 14 -11.96 -14.00 10.90
N LEU A 15 -11.61 -13.96 9.60
CA LEU A 15 -10.76 -12.91 9.04
C LEU A 15 -11.51 -11.58 8.95
N GLY A 16 -11.10 -10.62 9.78
CA GLY A 16 -11.56 -9.24 9.71
C GLY A 16 -10.54 -8.31 9.03
N ALA A 17 -11.01 -7.18 8.53
CA ALA A 17 -10.18 -6.11 8.02
C ALA A 17 -10.74 -4.75 8.48
N ALA A 18 -9.86 -3.84 8.87
CA ALA A 18 -10.23 -2.50 9.31
C ALA A 18 -9.20 -1.47 8.86
N LYS A 19 -9.58 -0.20 8.83
CA LYS A 19 -8.60 0.88 8.67
C LYS A 19 -7.63 0.90 9.86
N LEU A 20 -6.47 1.54 9.70
CA LEU A 20 -5.48 1.67 10.76
C LEU A 20 -6.09 2.34 12.01
N PRO A 21 -5.63 1.98 13.22
CA PRO A 21 -6.12 2.57 14.45
C PRO A 21 -5.72 4.03 14.60
N THR A 22 -6.34 4.71 15.55
CA THR A 22 -5.87 6.00 16.05
C THR A 22 -4.79 5.79 17.11
N TYR A 23 -4.00 6.83 17.33
CA TYR A 23 -3.04 6.90 18.43
C TYR A 23 -3.13 8.27 19.11
N THR A 24 -2.68 8.37 20.35
CA THR A 24 -2.77 9.61 21.13
C THR A 24 -1.44 10.36 21.10
N VAL A 25 -1.48 11.62 20.68
CA VAL A 25 -0.33 12.55 20.71
C VAL A 25 -0.75 13.82 21.47
N ALA A 26 -0.04 14.16 22.51
CA ALA A 26 -0.32 15.34 23.35
C ALA A 26 -1.81 15.44 23.75
N GLY A 27 -2.42 14.32 24.15
CA GLY A 27 -3.81 14.25 24.56
C GLY A 27 -4.85 14.28 23.43
N LYS A 28 -4.42 14.31 22.17
CA LYS A 28 -5.30 14.31 21.00
C LYS A 28 -5.26 12.97 20.27
N GLN A 29 -6.41 12.48 19.86
CA GLN A 29 -6.52 11.30 18.99
C GLN A 29 -6.16 11.68 17.55
N VAL A 30 -5.20 10.95 16.98
CA VAL A 30 -4.72 11.15 15.60
C VAL A 30 -4.91 9.85 14.84
N GLN A 31 -5.54 9.91 13.68
CA GLN A 31 -5.67 8.76 12.78
C GLN A 31 -4.31 8.45 12.14
N MET A 32 -3.88 7.21 12.21
CA MET A 32 -2.66 6.77 11.52
C MET A 32 -2.81 6.96 10.02
N ALA A 33 -1.79 7.58 9.41
CA ALA A 33 -1.67 7.69 7.96
C ALA A 33 -1.01 6.43 7.37
N SER A 34 -1.32 6.15 6.11
CA SER A 34 -0.66 5.12 5.31
C SER A 34 -0.12 5.73 4.02
N PHE A 35 0.79 5.04 3.37
CA PHE A 35 1.10 5.39 1.99
C PHE A 35 -0.03 4.98 1.05
N THR A 36 -0.31 5.86 0.09
CA THR A 36 -1.21 5.59 -1.03
C THR A 36 -0.37 5.41 -2.28
N GLY A 37 -0.53 4.28 -2.96
CA GLY A 37 0.14 3.96 -4.20
C GLY A 37 -0.82 3.44 -5.26
N TYR A 38 -0.50 3.72 -6.52
CA TYR A 38 -1.24 3.24 -7.68
C TYR A 38 -0.30 2.52 -8.63
N LYS A 39 -0.78 1.45 -9.24
CA LYS A 39 -0.09 0.81 -10.36
C LYS A 39 -0.57 1.48 -11.65
N LEU A 40 0.36 2.03 -12.40
CA LEU A 40 0.07 2.79 -13.61
C LEU A 40 0.54 2.02 -14.85
N MET A 41 -0.21 2.13 -15.94
CA MET A 41 0.22 1.70 -17.26
C MET A 41 0.71 2.92 -18.03
N GLY A 42 2.03 2.98 -18.26
CA GLY A 42 2.66 4.06 -19.01
C GLY A 42 2.96 3.64 -20.44
N VAL A 43 2.84 4.59 -21.36
CA VAL A 43 3.28 4.42 -22.74
C VAL A 43 4.67 5.03 -22.88
N ASN A 44 5.64 4.22 -23.38
CA ASN A 44 6.98 4.70 -23.63
C ASN A 44 6.95 5.75 -24.76
N ALA A 45 7.51 6.93 -24.50
CA ALA A 45 7.58 8.02 -25.47
C ALA A 45 8.41 7.66 -26.74
N TYR A 46 9.31 6.68 -26.63
CA TYR A 46 10.12 6.20 -27.75
C TYR A 46 9.53 4.96 -28.44
N SER A 47 8.28 4.61 -28.15
CA SER A 47 7.62 3.49 -28.82
C SER A 47 7.51 3.75 -30.32
N ALA A 48 7.83 2.74 -31.13
CA ALA A 48 7.61 2.80 -32.58
C ALA A 48 6.11 2.83 -32.95
N ASN A 49 5.24 2.43 -32.01
CA ASN A 49 3.80 2.34 -32.21
C ASN A 49 3.02 2.95 -31.02
N PRO A 50 3.17 4.26 -30.73
CA PRO A 50 2.61 4.87 -29.51
C PRO A 50 1.09 4.79 -29.43
N GLN A 51 0.40 4.86 -30.57
CA GLN A 51 -1.07 4.77 -30.62
C GLN A 51 -1.58 3.36 -30.24
N TRP A 52 -0.88 2.30 -30.65
CA TRP A 52 -1.22 0.94 -30.26
C TRP A 52 -0.86 0.68 -28.80
N ALA A 53 0.28 1.19 -28.34
CA ALA A 53 0.65 1.11 -26.94
C ALA A 53 -0.37 1.82 -26.02
N ALA A 54 -0.89 2.98 -26.43
CA ALA A 54 -1.95 3.68 -25.71
C ALA A 54 -3.25 2.87 -25.66
N LYS A 55 -3.66 2.28 -26.79
CA LYS A 55 -4.85 1.40 -26.83
C LYS A 55 -4.68 0.18 -25.95
N LEU A 56 -3.49 -0.41 -25.89
CA LEU A 56 -3.20 -1.54 -25.00
C LEU A 56 -3.28 -1.10 -23.53
N ALA A 57 -2.70 0.05 -23.17
CA ALA A 57 -2.77 0.58 -21.81
C ALA A 57 -4.23 0.84 -21.38
N ASP A 58 -5.03 1.44 -22.25
CA ASP A 58 -6.46 1.67 -22.02
C ASP A 58 -7.22 0.34 -21.86
N TRP A 59 -6.98 -0.63 -22.75
CA TRP A 59 -7.59 -1.94 -22.64
C TRP A 59 -7.22 -2.65 -21.34
N MET A 60 -5.95 -2.61 -20.92
CA MET A 60 -5.49 -3.21 -19.67
C MET A 60 -6.09 -2.58 -18.43
N THR A 61 -6.53 -1.32 -18.52
CA THR A 61 -7.04 -0.54 -17.37
C THR A 61 -8.54 -0.24 -17.45
N ASN A 62 -9.24 -0.79 -18.45
CA ASN A 62 -10.68 -0.62 -18.59
C ASN A 62 -11.48 -1.33 -17.48
N GLU A 63 -12.76 -1.01 -17.38
CA GLU A 63 -13.69 -1.56 -16.39
C GLU A 63 -13.67 -3.09 -16.34
N GLN A 64 -13.82 -3.73 -17.51
CA GLN A 64 -13.91 -5.19 -17.61
C GLN A 64 -12.64 -5.88 -17.10
N ASN A 65 -11.46 -5.44 -17.53
CA ASN A 65 -10.20 -6.05 -17.11
C ASN A 65 -9.88 -5.76 -15.65
N GLN A 66 -10.29 -4.63 -15.10
CA GLN A 66 -10.16 -4.36 -13.67
C GLN A 66 -11.10 -5.24 -12.83
N THR A 67 -12.32 -5.48 -13.30
CA THR A 67 -13.27 -6.41 -12.66
C THR A 67 -12.71 -7.82 -12.63
N VAL A 68 -12.26 -8.36 -13.78
CA VAL A 68 -11.65 -9.69 -13.86
C VAL A 68 -10.42 -9.80 -12.94
N ARG A 69 -9.59 -8.76 -12.88
CA ARG A 69 -8.40 -8.74 -12.01
C ARG A 69 -8.77 -8.74 -10.52
N PHE A 70 -9.84 -8.06 -10.15
CA PHE A 70 -10.38 -8.13 -8.79
C PHE A 70 -10.87 -9.55 -8.47
N GLU A 71 -11.67 -10.15 -9.35
CA GLU A 71 -12.22 -11.50 -9.15
C GLU A 71 -11.12 -12.56 -9.03
N MET A 72 -10.08 -12.45 -9.86
CA MET A 72 -8.98 -13.44 -9.87
C MET A 72 -7.96 -13.25 -8.74
N ASN A 73 -7.65 -12.01 -8.38
CA ASN A 73 -6.50 -11.69 -7.54
C ASN A 73 -6.83 -10.79 -6.34
N GLY A 74 -8.08 -10.41 -6.14
CA GLY A 74 -8.49 -9.50 -5.07
C GLY A 74 -7.91 -8.08 -5.19
N GLN A 75 -7.43 -7.68 -6.38
CA GLN A 75 -6.88 -6.34 -6.60
C GLN A 75 -7.99 -5.31 -6.71
N GLY A 76 -8.06 -4.39 -5.77
CA GLY A 76 -9.06 -3.32 -5.78
C GLY A 76 -8.99 -2.48 -7.05
N PRO A 77 -10.11 -2.32 -7.79
CA PRO A 77 -10.14 -1.54 -9.02
C PRO A 77 -10.08 -0.04 -8.73
N SER A 78 -9.43 0.72 -9.62
CA SER A 78 -9.44 2.18 -9.63
C SER A 78 -10.52 2.75 -10.56
N ASN A 79 -11.06 1.95 -11.48
CA ASN A 79 -12.21 2.32 -12.29
C ASN A 79 -13.44 2.43 -11.38
N THR A 80 -14.14 3.56 -11.44
CA THR A 80 -15.26 3.88 -10.54
C THR A 80 -16.41 2.91 -10.65
N LYS A 81 -16.73 2.44 -11.87
CA LYS A 81 -17.81 1.46 -12.08
C LYS A 81 -17.44 0.09 -11.55
N ALA A 82 -16.23 -0.37 -11.84
CA ALA A 82 -15.73 -1.64 -11.29
C ALA A 82 -15.66 -1.58 -9.75
N ALA A 83 -15.23 -0.46 -9.17
CA ALA A 83 -15.19 -0.24 -7.73
C ALA A 83 -16.57 -0.23 -7.06
N ASP A 84 -17.61 0.14 -7.80
CA ASP A 84 -19.00 0.20 -7.31
C ASP A 84 -19.73 -1.15 -7.40
N SER A 85 -19.09 -2.20 -7.91
CA SER A 85 -19.68 -3.54 -8.00
C SER A 85 -19.97 -4.14 -6.64
N ASP A 86 -21.02 -4.98 -6.55
CA ASP A 86 -21.41 -5.65 -5.30
C ASP A 86 -20.29 -6.54 -4.76
N ALA A 87 -19.52 -7.19 -5.62
CA ALA A 87 -18.38 -8.02 -5.24
C ALA A 87 -17.28 -7.20 -4.54
N VAL A 88 -16.97 -6.01 -5.03
CA VAL A 88 -16.00 -5.09 -4.41
C VAL A 88 -16.53 -4.56 -3.09
N LYS A 89 -17.80 -4.17 -3.04
CA LYS A 89 -18.48 -3.71 -1.81
C LYS A 89 -18.53 -4.80 -0.73
N ALA A 90 -18.62 -6.04 -1.12
CA ALA A 90 -18.63 -7.18 -0.20
C ALA A 90 -17.23 -7.58 0.31
N SER A 91 -16.13 -7.00 -0.22
CA SER A 91 -14.77 -7.31 0.24
C SER A 91 -14.37 -6.47 1.46
N PRO A 92 -14.20 -7.07 2.65
CA PRO A 92 -13.80 -6.35 3.86
C PRO A 92 -12.46 -5.63 3.71
N SER A 93 -11.48 -6.26 3.07
CA SER A 93 -10.16 -5.68 2.86
C SER A 93 -10.19 -4.45 1.96
N ILE A 94 -10.98 -4.48 0.89
CA ILE A 94 -11.13 -3.32 0.01
C ILE A 94 -11.88 -2.19 0.73
N GLN A 95 -12.92 -2.50 1.49
CA GLN A 95 -13.62 -1.50 2.28
C GLN A 95 -12.69 -0.85 3.32
N ALA A 96 -11.83 -1.63 3.97
CA ALA A 96 -10.83 -1.10 4.90
C ALA A 96 -9.81 -0.17 4.20
N VAL A 97 -9.37 -0.53 2.98
CA VAL A 97 -8.48 0.32 2.16
C VAL A 97 -9.18 1.61 1.73
N ILE A 98 -10.44 1.54 1.32
CA ILE A 98 -11.23 2.73 0.96
C ILE A 98 -11.38 3.65 2.18
N ALA A 99 -11.74 3.11 3.34
CA ALA A 99 -11.87 3.88 4.58
C ALA A 99 -10.53 4.48 5.05
N GLN A 100 -9.40 3.84 4.73
CA GLN A 100 -8.05 4.34 5.03
C GLN A 100 -7.58 5.40 4.03
N SER A 101 -8.12 5.42 2.81
CA SER A 101 -7.62 6.28 1.72
C SER A 101 -7.72 7.78 2.02
N GLU A 102 -8.70 8.20 2.81
CA GLU A 102 -8.84 9.59 3.29
C GLU A 102 -7.61 10.07 4.07
N PHE A 103 -6.93 9.15 4.73
CA PHE A 103 -5.73 9.41 5.54
C PHE A 103 -4.44 9.01 4.82
N GLY A 104 -4.56 8.65 3.53
CA GLY A 104 -3.44 8.25 2.70
C GLY A 104 -2.54 9.43 2.34
N LYS A 105 -1.23 9.17 2.27
CA LYS A 105 -0.22 10.12 1.78
C LYS A 105 0.50 9.50 0.60
N LEU A 106 0.72 10.28 -0.45
CA LEU A 106 1.51 9.82 -1.58
C LEU A 106 2.92 9.46 -1.11
N GLN A 107 3.39 8.29 -1.53
CA GLN A 107 4.76 7.88 -1.28
C GLN A 107 5.70 8.78 -2.07
N ARG A 108 6.50 9.58 -1.36
CA ARG A 108 7.52 10.48 -1.91
C ARG A 108 8.91 10.15 -1.39
N VAL A 109 9.12 8.89 -1.04
CA VAL A 109 10.37 8.38 -0.51
C VAL A 109 11.01 7.43 -1.51
N GLY A 110 12.34 7.43 -1.57
CA GLY A 110 13.10 6.50 -2.40
C GLY A 110 13.12 5.06 -1.84
N ASN A 111 13.77 4.16 -2.57
CA ASN A 111 13.83 2.74 -2.20
C ASN A 111 14.52 2.49 -0.85
N SER A 112 15.51 3.30 -0.50
CA SER A 112 16.21 3.27 0.79
C SER A 112 15.33 3.44 2.02
N TYR A 113 14.15 4.03 1.85
CA TYR A 113 13.17 4.13 2.93
C TYR A 113 12.81 2.74 3.48
N TRP A 114 12.56 1.79 2.59
CA TRP A 114 12.09 0.46 3.00
C TRP A 114 13.16 -0.33 3.74
N ASP A 115 14.41 -0.26 3.32
CA ASP A 115 15.53 -0.97 3.97
C ASP A 115 15.81 -0.40 5.36
N ALA A 116 15.79 0.93 5.50
CA ALA A 116 15.95 1.59 6.78
C ALA A 116 14.79 1.27 7.75
N CYS A 117 13.54 1.30 7.24
CA CYS A 117 12.35 0.93 8.02
C CYS A 117 12.36 -0.55 8.43
N MET A 118 12.80 -1.44 7.55
CA MET A 118 12.89 -2.87 7.84
C MET A 118 13.93 -3.13 8.94
N THR A 119 15.09 -2.50 8.87
CA THR A 119 16.12 -2.61 9.90
C THR A 119 15.62 -2.15 11.26
N PHE A 120 14.98 -0.97 11.31
CA PHE A 120 14.37 -0.46 12.53
C PHE A 120 13.26 -1.38 13.06
N GLY A 121 12.34 -1.80 12.16
CA GLY A 121 11.21 -2.67 12.53
C GLY A 121 11.66 -4.01 13.07
N ASN A 122 12.64 -4.66 12.44
CA ASN A 122 13.20 -5.92 12.90
C ASN A 122 13.88 -5.79 14.28
N THR A 123 14.61 -4.70 14.51
CA THR A 123 15.22 -4.42 15.81
C THR A 123 14.16 -4.27 16.90
N MET A 124 13.10 -3.54 16.63
CA MET A 124 12.01 -3.34 17.58
C MET A 124 11.20 -4.63 17.80
N ALA A 125 10.92 -5.40 16.76
CA ALA A 125 10.22 -6.68 16.86
C ALA A 125 11.00 -7.72 17.68
N ALA A 126 12.34 -7.69 17.61
CA ALA A 126 13.22 -8.52 18.43
C ALA A 126 13.37 -8.01 19.89
N GLY A 127 12.65 -6.97 20.28
CA GLY A 127 12.73 -6.39 21.63
C GLY A 127 14.00 -5.56 21.87
N ASN A 128 14.62 -5.04 20.82
CA ASN A 128 15.84 -4.25 20.90
C ASN A 128 16.94 -4.94 21.74
N PRO A 129 17.45 -6.11 21.33
CA PRO A 129 18.28 -6.99 22.14
C PRO A 129 19.61 -6.34 22.60
N ASN A 130 20.07 -5.34 21.87
CA ASN A 130 21.28 -4.59 22.20
C ASN A 130 21.02 -3.37 23.08
N HIS A 131 19.79 -3.15 23.52
CA HIS A 131 19.40 -2.03 24.38
C HIS A 131 19.84 -0.66 23.86
N VAL A 132 19.84 -0.48 22.53
CA VAL A 132 20.19 0.78 21.88
C VAL A 132 19.14 1.84 22.25
N LYS A 133 19.56 3.06 22.53
CA LYS A 133 18.63 4.15 22.87
C LYS A 133 17.66 4.39 21.71
N LEU A 134 16.38 4.56 22.01
CA LEU A 134 15.35 4.78 20.98
C LEU A 134 15.67 5.96 20.06
N GLN A 135 16.21 7.04 20.61
CA GLN A 135 16.65 8.20 19.82
C GLN A 135 17.71 7.81 18.78
N GLU A 136 18.70 7.02 19.18
CA GLU A 136 19.75 6.54 18.27
C GLU A 136 19.18 5.65 17.16
N LEU A 137 18.23 4.77 17.50
CA LEU A 137 17.52 3.98 16.48
C LEU A 137 16.75 4.85 15.49
N MET A 138 16.11 5.91 15.96
CA MET A 138 15.39 6.87 15.12
C MET A 138 16.35 7.69 14.25
N ASP A 139 17.46 8.14 14.81
CA ASP A 139 18.49 8.89 14.06
C ASP A 139 19.11 8.00 12.95
N ASN A 140 19.37 6.74 13.24
CA ASN A 140 19.84 5.76 12.26
C ASN A 140 18.81 5.50 11.14
N LEU A 141 17.52 5.41 11.50
CA LEU A 141 16.43 5.31 10.53
C LEU A 141 16.42 6.51 9.58
N VAL A 142 16.42 7.73 10.13
CA VAL A 142 16.40 8.96 9.32
C VAL A 142 17.65 9.07 8.46
N ASN A 143 18.83 8.78 9.01
CA ASN A 143 20.09 8.80 8.27
C ASN A 143 20.11 7.77 7.14
N GLY A 144 19.54 6.57 7.36
CA GLY A 144 19.42 5.53 6.34
C GLY A 144 18.54 5.96 5.17
N ILE A 145 17.46 6.69 5.45
CA ILE A 145 16.55 7.22 4.43
C ILE A 145 17.22 8.36 3.64
N THR A 146 17.88 9.29 4.32
CA THR A 146 18.40 10.51 3.68
C THR A 146 19.70 10.30 2.93
N LYS A 147 20.60 9.45 3.40
CA LYS A 147 21.88 9.17 2.74
C LYS A 147 21.73 8.58 1.33
N SER A 148 20.68 7.82 1.08
CA SER A 148 20.44 7.22 -0.23
C SER A 148 19.69 8.15 -1.20
N ALA A 149 19.16 9.28 -0.72
CA ALA A 149 18.55 10.29 -1.58
C ALA A 149 19.58 11.23 -2.22
N ALA A 150 20.84 11.15 -1.79
CA ALA A 150 21.94 12.02 -2.23
C ALA A 150 22.92 11.34 -3.21
N GLY A 151 22.61 10.09 -3.66
CA GLY A 151 23.42 9.32 -4.61
C GLY A 151 22.79 9.22 -5.98
#